data_8885c516458fab77f85db29b66e53788
#
_entry.id   8885c516458fab77f85db29b66e53788
#
_cell.length_a   1.000
_cell.length_b   1.000
_cell.length_c   1.000
_cell.angle_alpha   90.00
_cell.angle_beta   90.00
_cell.angle_gamma   90.00
#
_symmetry.space_group_name_H-M   'P 1'
#
loop_
_entity.id
_entity.type
_entity.pdbx_description
1 polymer ?
#
loop_
_entity_poly.entity_id
_entity_poly.type
_entity_poly.pdbx_seq_one_letter_code
_entity_poly.pdbx_strand_id
1 'polypeptide(L)'
;MVSKSGLAASIGKYGLEVGTPGIKSVGPLTFGPEGILFLADNVGATIFAIAVGDSDEANEQHSINVENLDTPLAAYLGCSRDDIFIRDMTVHPSSQNVYLSVMRGSGDAAVPVLIKVGADGTISEVTLEDVPFSQTLIEDAPAEDDARLEPRLVQGNREGEVMTRGDVSFRLTRETLRTVTVTDMEYVDGQLLVAGASNEEFSSTFRRIPFPFNGNAQTNSLEIFHVSHGKYETASPIRTFVPYGDNTSILASYTCTPVVRFSLGDLEPGTQVKGKTVAELGWGNTPLGMVSYVRDGEEYLLVSNARHPLMKIACKDIDRQGPLTQPTEPVGAPRQELPHQGVGLMAKLNGSHVLMLQEDDAGNIHIRSYDTETL
;
A
#
# COMPACT_ATOMS: atom_id res chain seq x y z
N MET A 1 17.85 21.01 -7.26
CA MET A 1 16.90 21.93 -7.97
C MET A 1 16.60 21.32 -9.33
N VAL A 2 15.40 20.78 -9.54
CA VAL A 2 14.95 20.40 -10.90
C VAL A 2 15.18 21.62 -11.79
N SER A 3 15.83 21.44 -12.93
CA SER A 3 15.96 22.55 -13.87
C SER A 3 14.56 23.01 -14.26
N LYS A 4 14.30 24.31 -14.32
CA LYS A 4 12.98 24.84 -14.75
C LYS A 4 12.53 24.25 -16.09
N SER A 5 13.46 23.78 -16.92
CA SER A 5 13.18 23.11 -18.19
C SER A 5 12.66 21.67 -18.01
N GLY A 6 13.16 20.90 -17.03
CA GLY A 6 12.69 19.54 -16.75
C GLY A 6 11.25 19.53 -16.20
N LEU A 7 10.97 20.42 -15.23
CA LEU A 7 9.63 20.55 -14.66
C LEU A 7 8.60 20.98 -15.72
N ALA A 8 8.95 21.95 -16.58
CA ALA A 8 8.07 22.40 -17.66
C ALA A 8 7.78 21.28 -18.69
N ALA A 9 8.76 20.41 -18.96
CA ALA A 9 8.59 19.26 -19.85
C ALA A 9 7.64 18.23 -19.26
N SER A 10 7.77 17.90 -17.99
CA SER A 10 6.89 16.97 -17.29
C SER A 10 5.44 17.49 -17.20
N ILE A 11 5.25 18.80 -16.95
CA ILE A 11 3.93 19.45 -16.95
C ILE A 11 3.21 19.19 -18.28
N GLY A 12 3.85 19.49 -19.41
CA GLY A 12 3.24 19.29 -20.74
C GLY A 12 3.02 17.83 -21.10
N LYS A 13 3.98 16.95 -20.74
CA LYS A 13 3.96 15.53 -21.06
C LYS A 13 2.86 14.76 -20.31
N TYR A 14 2.60 15.13 -19.06
CA TYR A 14 1.67 14.41 -18.19
C TYR A 14 0.36 15.16 -17.90
N GLY A 15 0.13 16.28 -18.58
CA GLY A 15 -1.11 17.05 -18.44
C GLY A 15 -1.27 17.64 -17.03
N LEU A 16 -0.15 18.00 -16.38
CA LEU A 16 -0.17 18.61 -15.06
C LEU A 16 -0.50 20.10 -15.16
N GLU A 17 -1.20 20.61 -14.17
CA GLU A 17 -1.49 22.03 -14.00
C GLU A 17 -0.94 22.51 -12.67
N VAL A 18 -0.42 23.74 -12.62
CA VAL A 18 0.08 24.34 -11.39
C VAL A 18 -1.07 24.83 -10.53
N GLY A 19 -1.14 24.39 -9.29
CA GLY A 19 -2.18 24.78 -8.35
C GLY A 19 -2.02 24.08 -7.00
N THR A 20 -3.06 24.17 -6.20
CA THR A 20 -3.12 23.55 -4.86
C THR A 20 -4.17 22.43 -4.88
N PRO A 21 -3.79 21.15 -4.85
CA PRO A 21 -4.73 20.06 -4.83
C PRO A 21 -5.58 20.08 -3.55
N GLY A 22 -6.89 19.91 -3.70
CA GLY A 22 -7.86 19.93 -2.60
C GLY A 22 -7.94 18.58 -1.88
N ILE A 23 -6.81 18.09 -1.32
CA ILE A 23 -6.70 16.80 -0.66
C ILE A 23 -7.44 16.83 0.69
N LYS A 24 -8.39 15.92 0.89
CA LYS A 24 -9.16 15.77 2.13
C LYS A 24 -8.58 14.70 3.05
N SER A 25 -7.96 13.67 2.49
CA SER A 25 -7.27 12.61 3.24
C SER A 25 -6.05 12.11 2.46
N VAL A 26 -5.11 11.49 3.18
CA VAL A 26 -3.98 10.82 2.55
C VAL A 26 -4.03 9.33 2.86
N GLY A 27 -3.85 8.52 1.83
CA GLY A 27 -3.86 7.07 1.85
C GLY A 27 -2.68 6.48 1.10
N PRO A 28 -2.88 5.44 0.29
CA PRO A 28 -1.83 4.81 -0.50
C PRO A 28 -1.05 5.76 -1.38
N LEU A 29 0.25 5.48 -1.50
CA LEU A 29 1.24 6.20 -2.28
C LEU A 29 1.97 5.27 -3.23
N THR A 30 2.28 5.72 -4.45
CA THR A 30 3.26 5.06 -5.30
C THR A 30 3.93 6.08 -6.22
N PHE A 31 5.17 5.82 -6.63
CA PHE A 31 5.83 6.65 -7.62
C PHE A 31 5.61 6.10 -9.02
N GLY A 32 5.39 7.00 -9.95
CA GLY A 32 5.29 6.75 -11.38
C GLY A 32 6.49 7.31 -12.17
N PRO A 33 6.28 7.63 -13.43
CA PRO A 33 7.35 8.08 -14.30
C PRO A 33 7.93 9.41 -13.85
N GLU A 34 9.23 9.55 -14.00
CA GLU A 34 9.97 10.79 -13.71
C GLU A 34 9.74 11.34 -12.28
N GLY A 35 9.49 10.45 -11.29
CA GLY A 35 9.29 10.84 -9.90
C GLY A 35 7.94 11.55 -9.62
N ILE A 36 6.93 11.35 -10.47
CA ILE A 36 5.57 11.78 -10.17
C ILE A 36 5.02 10.89 -9.07
N LEU A 37 4.56 11.49 -7.98
CA LEU A 37 3.92 10.80 -6.87
C LEU A 37 2.42 10.68 -7.13
N PHE A 38 1.91 9.45 -7.08
CA PHE A 38 0.48 9.20 -6.97
C PHE A 38 0.08 9.11 -5.51
N LEU A 39 -1.00 9.80 -5.16
CA LEU A 39 -1.57 9.86 -3.81
C LEU A 39 -3.07 9.63 -3.88
N ALA A 40 -3.57 8.66 -3.11
CA ALA A 40 -5.00 8.40 -2.98
C ALA A 40 -5.61 9.22 -1.85
N ASP A 41 -6.67 9.97 -2.16
CA ASP A 41 -7.57 10.62 -1.22
C ASP A 41 -8.89 9.84 -1.16
N ASN A 42 -9.03 8.96 -0.19
CA ASN A 42 -10.21 8.12 -0.03
C ASN A 42 -11.47 8.93 0.34
N VAL A 43 -11.33 9.96 1.17
CA VAL A 43 -12.46 10.84 1.52
C VAL A 43 -12.94 11.60 0.30
N GLY A 44 -12.02 12.11 -0.52
CA GLY A 44 -12.33 12.80 -1.77
C GLY A 44 -12.68 11.85 -2.94
N ALA A 45 -12.46 10.52 -2.81
CA ALA A 45 -12.50 9.54 -3.90
C ALA A 45 -11.70 9.99 -5.13
N THR A 46 -10.50 10.49 -4.89
CA THR A 46 -9.67 11.11 -5.92
C THR A 46 -8.26 10.56 -5.84
N ILE A 47 -7.64 10.30 -6.99
CA ILE A 47 -6.20 10.04 -7.07
C ILE A 47 -5.53 11.26 -7.69
N PHE A 48 -4.52 11.77 -7.01
CA PHE A 48 -3.68 12.87 -7.46
C PHE A 48 -2.36 12.34 -8.01
N ALA A 49 -1.89 12.92 -9.10
CA ALA A 49 -0.53 12.76 -9.63
C ALA A 49 0.22 14.07 -9.43
N ILE A 50 1.25 14.09 -8.61
CA ILE A 50 1.91 15.30 -8.11
C ILE A 50 3.39 15.27 -8.47
N ALA A 51 3.90 16.33 -9.12
CA ALA A 51 5.33 16.49 -9.33
C ALA A 51 5.98 17.07 -8.06
N VAL A 52 6.54 16.21 -7.23
CA VAL A 52 7.10 16.60 -5.91
C VAL A 52 8.45 17.33 -5.99
N GLY A 53 9.05 17.43 -7.17
CA GLY A 53 10.26 18.22 -7.40
C GLY A 53 11.53 17.65 -6.77
N ASP A 54 11.52 16.40 -6.36
CA ASP A 54 12.69 15.69 -5.84
C ASP A 54 13.55 15.20 -7.01
N SER A 55 14.74 15.74 -7.14
CA SER A 55 15.66 15.47 -8.25
C SER A 55 17.04 15.03 -7.81
N ASP A 56 17.21 14.76 -6.53
CA ASP A 56 18.46 14.26 -6.00
C ASP A 56 18.71 12.84 -6.54
N GLU A 57 19.98 12.48 -6.73
CA GLU A 57 20.37 11.14 -7.11
C GLU A 57 21.08 10.49 -5.91
N ALA A 58 20.57 9.31 -5.50
CA ALA A 58 21.20 8.54 -4.43
C ALA A 58 22.26 7.57 -4.96
N ASN A 59 23.17 7.15 -4.10
CA ASN A 59 24.09 6.06 -4.39
C ASN A 59 23.36 4.71 -4.34
N GLU A 60 23.72 3.75 -5.21
CA GLU A 60 23.08 2.45 -5.32
C GLU A 60 23.08 1.59 -4.03
N GLN A 61 24.03 1.83 -3.12
CA GLN A 61 24.16 1.07 -1.85
C GLN A 61 23.66 1.85 -0.62
N HIS A 62 22.71 2.72 -0.84
CA HIS A 62 22.18 3.56 0.22
C HIS A 62 21.31 2.74 1.18
N SER A 63 21.48 2.94 2.49
CA SER A 63 20.61 2.39 3.53
C SER A 63 20.04 3.55 4.37
N ILE A 64 18.80 3.41 4.82
CA ILE A 64 18.12 4.41 5.65
C ILE A 64 17.73 3.73 6.95
N ASN A 65 18.17 4.30 8.08
CA ASN A 65 17.78 3.83 9.40
C ASN A 65 17.46 5.05 10.28
N VAL A 66 16.19 5.17 10.66
CA VAL A 66 15.69 6.25 11.51
C VAL A 66 15.00 5.63 12.71
N GLU A 67 15.65 5.69 13.85
CA GLU A 67 15.10 5.18 15.10
C GLU A 67 14.18 6.23 15.75
N ASN A 68 13.07 5.76 16.34
CA ASN A 68 12.06 6.58 17.01
C ASN A 68 11.54 7.74 16.15
N LEU A 69 11.24 7.45 14.88
CA LEU A 69 10.77 8.43 13.89
C LEU A 69 9.58 9.26 14.38
N ASP A 70 8.67 8.65 15.11
CA ASP A 70 7.46 9.29 15.62
C ASP A 70 7.75 10.45 16.60
N THR A 71 8.89 10.42 17.31
CA THR A 71 9.27 11.50 18.23
C THR A 71 9.66 12.80 17.48
N PRO A 72 10.65 12.82 16.58
CA PRO A 72 10.95 14.02 15.80
C PRO A 72 9.80 14.40 14.86
N LEU A 73 9.01 13.44 14.36
CA LEU A 73 7.84 13.73 13.52
C LEU A 73 6.74 14.46 14.31
N ALA A 74 6.45 14.03 15.53
CA ALA A 74 5.51 14.71 16.43
C ALA A 74 5.97 16.15 16.75
N ALA A 75 7.25 16.31 17.05
CA ALA A 75 7.84 17.62 17.29
C ALA A 75 7.75 18.54 16.05
N TYR A 76 8.01 18.00 14.87
CA TYR A 76 7.91 18.73 13.61
C TYR A 76 6.48 19.16 13.31
N LEU A 77 5.50 18.25 13.50
CA LEU A 77 4.08 18.49 13.23
C LEU A 77 3.37 19.27 14.35
N GLY A 78 4.01 19.49 15.52
CA GLY A 78 3.42 20.19 16.66
C GLY A 78 2.24 19.45 17.28
N CYS A 79 2.30 18.12 17.38
CA CYS A 79 1.24 17.27 17.93
C CYS A 79 1.81 16.20 18.87
N SER A 80 0.95 15.39 19.47
CA SER A 80 1.39 14.23 20.24
C SER A 80 1.77 13.05 19.32
N ARG A 81 2.56 12.11 19.83
CA ARG A 81 2.90 10.87 19.08
C ARG A 81 1.63 10.05 18.76
N ASP A 82 0.64 10.09 19.64
CA ASP A 82 -0.62 9.36 19.48
C ASP A 82 -1.55 9.99 18.42
N ASP A 83 -1.24 11.22 17.99
CA ASP A 83 -1.96 11.93 16.93
C ASP A 83 -1.32 11.74 15.54
N ILE A 84 -0.34 10.86 15.42
CA ILE A 84 0.35 10.54 14.15
C ILE A 84 -0.13 9.19 13.62
N PHE A 85 -0.75 9.20 12.46
CA PHE A 85 -1.21 7.99 11.77
C PHE A 85 -0.54 7.92 10.40
N ILE A 86 0.55 7.14 10.29
CA ILE A 86 1.20 6.87 9.01
C ILE A 86 0.33 5.89 8.25
N ARG A 87 -0.17 6.32 7.09
CA ARG A 87 -1.10 5.54 6.28
C ARG A 87 -0.41 4.70 5.23
N ASP A 88 0.67 5.25 4.66
CA ASP A 88 1.49 4.52 3.70
C ASP A 88 2.91 5.09 3.61
N MET A 89 3.78 4.30 2.98
CA MET A 89 5.20 4.59 2.79
C MET A 89 5.64 4.17 1.39
N THR A 90 6.27 5.07 0.65
CA THR A 90 6.91 4.77 -0.63
C THR A 90 8.30 5.40 -0.73
N VAL A 91 9.10 4.96 -1.68
CA VAL A 91 10.48 5.44 -1.88
C VAL A 91 10.59 6.09 -3.26
N HIS A 92 11.15 7.29 -3.29
CA HIS A 92 11.39 7.98 -4.55
C HIS A 92 12.46 7.24 -5.39
N PRO A 93 12.19 6.92 -6.67
CA PRO A 93 13.02 5.99 -7.43
C PRO A 93 14.46 6.48 -7.67
N SER A 94 14.71 7.79 -7.75
CA SER A 94 16.03 8.34 -7.99
C SER A 94 16.74 8.81 -6.72
N SER A 95 16.05 9.58 -5.87
CA SER A 95 16.67 10.13 -4.65
C SER A 95 16.73 9.12 -3.50
N GLN A 96 15.92 8.05 -3.57
CA GLN A 96 15.70 7.10 -2.47
C GLN A 96 15.22 7.76 -1.17
N ASN A 97 14.74 9.01 -1.22
CA ASN A 97 14.03 9.62 -0.10
C ASN A 97 12.71 8.88 0.15
N VAL A 98 12.36 8.75 1.42
CA VAL A 98 11.12 8.08 1.85
C VAL A 98 10.01 9.10 1.92
N TYR A 99 8.87 8.76 1.35
CA TYR A 99 7.64 9.56 1.42
C TYR A 99 6.62 8.84 2.25
N LEU A 100 6.04 9.56 3.21
CA LEU A 100 5.02 9.06 4.12
C LEU A 100 3.74 9.86 3.96
N SER A 101 2.63 9.18 3.77
CA SER A 101 1.31 9.78 3.93
C SER A 101 0.90 9.73 5.40
N VAL A 102 0.62 10.87 5.99
CA VAL A 102 0.36 11.01 7.43
C VAL A 102 -0.96 11.76 7.66
N MET A 103 -1.85 11.18 8.45
CA MET A 103 -2.96 11.92 9.04
C MET A 103 -2.53 12.42 10.42
N ARG A 104 -2.54 13.73 10.62
CA ARG A 104 -2.28 14.37 11.91
C ARG A 104 -3.59 14.64 12.63
N GLY A 105 -3.76 14.05 13.82
CA GLY A 105 -5.02 14.08 14.57
C GLY A 105 -5.99 12.99 14.14
N SER A 106 -7.18 12.99 14.71
CA SER A 106 -8.21 11.98 14.50
C SER A 106 -9.59 12.60 14.26
N GLY A 107 -10.50 11.83 13.68
CA GLY A 107 -11.87 12.27 13.37
C GLY A 107 -11.89 13.45 12.38
N ASP A 108 -12.88 14.33 12.51
CA ASP A 108 -13.09 15.47 11.61
C ASP A 108 -11.99 16.54 11.69
N ALA A 109 -11.16 16.50 12.73
CA ALA A 109 -10.04 17.41 12.91
C ALA A 109 -8.72 16.88 12.33
N ALA A 110 -8.73 15.70 11.74
CA ALA A 110 -7.54 15.10 11.14
C ALA A 110 -7.09 15.90 9.90
N VAL A 111 -5.80 16.20 9.83
CA VAL A 111 -5.19 16.98 8.74
C VAL A 111 -4.27 16.09 7.93
N PRO A 112 -4.44 16.00 6.60
CA PRO A 112 -3.54 15.26 5.74
C PRO A 112 -2.22 15.99 5.57
N VAL A 113 -1.11 15.26 5.71
CA VAL A 113 0.25 15.77 5.56
C VAL A 113 1.07 14.78 4.75
N LEU A 114 1.88 15.27 3.82
CA LEU A 114 2.86 14.47 3.08
C LEU A 114 4.25 14.79 3.63
N ILE A 115 4.94 13.78 4.13
CA ILE A 115 6.26 13.90 4.77
C ILE A 115 7.32 13.26 3.89
N LYS A 116 8.47 13.94 3.76
CA LYS A 116 9.69 13.39 3.17
C LYS A 116 10.72 13.17 4.28
N VAL A 117 11.30 11.98 4.29
CA VAL A 117 12.41 11.59 5.17
C VAL A 117 13.64 11.33 4.31
N GLY A 118 14.68 12.13 4.51
CA GLY A 118 15.95 11.96 3.83
C GLY A 118 16.75 10.78 4.40
N ALA A 119 17.79 10.42 3.68
CA ALA A 119 18.73 9.37 4.09
C ALA A 119 19.42 9.60 5.42
N ASP A 120 19.64 10.85 5.75
CA ASP A 120 20.21 11.29 7.03
C ASP A 120 19.19 11.38 8.17
N GLY A 121 17.94 10.98 7.91
CA GLY A 121 16.83 11.09 8.84
C GLY A 121 16.20 12.48 8.92
N THR A 122 16.60 13.41 8.06
CA THR A 122 15.99 14.75 8.01
C THR A 122 14.52 14.65 7.58
N ILE A 123 13.63 15.22 8.40
CA ILE A 123 12.19 15.27 8.16
C ILE A 123 11.81 16.62 7.55
N SER A 124 11.02 16.60 6.51
CA SER A 124 10.44 17.80 5.90
C SER A 124 9.02 17.52 5.39
N GLU A 125 8.17 18.54 5.44
CA GLU A 125 6.86 18.49 4.79
C GLU A 125 7.02 18.76 3.29
N VAL A 126 6.33 17.99 2.46
CA VAL A 126 6.21 18.26 1.03
C VAL A 126 5.10 19.29 0.85
N THR A 127 5.47 20.50 0.44
CA THR A 127 4.46 21.52 0.17
C THR A 127 3.56 21.11 -0.99
N LEU A 128 2.26 21.31 -0.81
CA LEU A 128 1.23 21.05 -1.82
C LEU A 128 0.61 22.37 -2.35
N GLU A 129 1.20 23.52 -2.01
CA GLU A 129 0.81 24.81 -2.54
C GLU A 129 1.57 25.10 -3.84
N ASP A 130 0.82 25.52 -4.87
CA ASP A 130 1.36 25.88 -6.19
C ASP A 130 2.27 24.80 -6.82
N VAL A 131 1.87 23.52 -6.69
CA VAL A 131 2.58 22.38 -7.27
C VAL A 131 1.95 21.96 -8.59
N PRO A 132 2.75 21.40 -9.53
CA PRO A 132 2.18 20.79 -10.73
C PRO A 132 1.51 19.47 -10.35
N PHE A 133 0.22 19.35 -10.67
CA PHE A 133 -0.53 18.12 -10.42
C PHE A 133 -1.62 17.88 -11.48
N SER A 134 -2.09 16.66 -11.57
CA SER A 134 -3.35 16.28 -12.20
C SER A 134 -4.11 15.34 -11.30
N GLN A 135 -5.38 15.12 -11.56
CA GLN A 135 -6.23 14.27 -10.74
C GLN A 135 -7.24 13.48 -11.56
N THR A 136 -7.69 12.37 -11.01
CA THR A 136 -8.80 11.59 -11.54
C THR A 136 -9.76 11.19 -10.42
N LEU A 137 -11.06 11.30 -10.67
CA LEU A 137 -12.09 10.84 -9.76
C LEU A 137 -12.27 9.32 -9.90
N ILE A 138 -12.58 8.66 -8.79
CA ILE A 138 -13.02 7.27 -8.77
C ILE A 138 -14.54 7.27 -8.79
N GLU A 139 -15.11 7.14 -9.99
CA GLU A 139 -16.55 7.30 -10.22
C GLU A 139 -17.41 6.22 -9.54
N ASP A 140 -16.86 5.01 -9.38
CA ASP A 140 -17.49 3.87 -8.72
C ASP A 140 -17.18 3.79 -7.20
N ALA A 141 -16.68 4.87 -6.60
CA ALA A 141 -16.40 4.91 -5.17
C ALA A 141 -17.68 4.75 -4.33
N PRO A 142 -17.63 4.07 -3.18
CA PRO A 142 -18.72 4.04 -2.21
C PRO A 142 -19.15 5.46 -1.82
N ALA A 143 -20.43 5.68 -1.57
CA ALA A 143 -20.95 6.98 -1.13
C ALA A 143 -20.34 7.38 0.24
N GLU A 144 -20.29 8.67 0.54
CA GLU A 144 -19.76 9.16 1.83
C GLU A 144 -20.58 8.64 3.02
N ASP A 145 -21.88 8.39 2.83
CA ASP A 145 -22.82 7.88 3.81
C ASP A 145 -23.07 6.36 3.68
N ASP A 146 -22.26 5.63 2.91
CA ASP A 146 -22.35 4.17 2.81
C ASP A 146 -22.14 3.52 4.17
N ALA A 147 -23.16 2.83 4.66
CA ALA A 147 -23.17 2.22 5.99
C ALA A 147 -22.39 0.90 6.08
N ARG A 148 -21.91 0.35 4.95
CA ARG A 148 -21.11 -0.87 4.94
C ARG A 148 -19.77 -0.63 5.62
N LEU A 149 -19.37 -1.59 6.46
CA LEU A 149 -18.13 -1.54 7.22
C LEU A 149 -17.23 -2.72 6.87
N GLU A 150 -15.98 -2.45 6.67
CA GLU A 150 -14.93 -3.45 6.45
C GLU A 150 -14.09 -3.63 7.73
N PRO A 151 -14.09 -4.82 8.34
CA PRO A 151 -13.27 -5.08 9.51
C PRO A 151 -11.80 -5.23 9.15
N ARG A 152 -10.92 -4.65 9.97
CA ARG A 152 -9.47 -4.77 9.82
C ARG A 152 -8.81 -4.98 11.18
N LEU A 153 -7.98 -6.00 11.31
CA LEU A 153 -7.08 -6.12 12.44
C LEU A 153 -5.92 -5.14 12.25
N VAL A 154 -5.56 -4.47 13.34
CA VAL A 154 -4.49 -3.48 13.34
C VAL A 154 -3.37 -3.90 14.27
N GLN A 155 -2.17 -3.46 13.95
CA GLN A 155 -0.97 -3.60 14.76
C GLN A 155 -0.84 -2.42 15.73
N GLY A 156 -0.07 -2.63 16.81
CA GLY A 156 0.20 -1.58 17.79
C GLY A 156 -1.00 -1.23 18.66
N ASN A 157 -0.97 -0.01 19.23
CA ASN A 157 -1.95 0.41 20.21
C ASN A 157 -2.64 1.74 19.87
N ARG A 158 -2.36 2.33 18.72
CA ARG A 158 -2.84 3.67 18.32
C ARG A 158 -4.26 3.67 17.75
N GLU A 159 -4.68 2.55 17.13
CA GLU A 159 -5.98 2.42 16.48
C GLU A 159 -6.72 1.16 16.95
N GLY A 160 -8.04 1.16 16.72
CA GLY A 160 -8.90 0.02 16.96
C GLY A 160 -9.23 -0.25 18.42
N GLU A 161 -10.24 -1.10 18.62
CA GLU A 161 -10.69 -1.57 19.91
C GLU A 161 -10.08 -2.92 20.24
N VAL A 162 -9.76 -3.16 21.52
CA VAL A 162 -9.30 -4.47 21.97
C VAL A 162 -10.47 -5.43 22.01
N MET A 163 -10.34 -6.52 21.25
CA MET A 163 -11.29 -7.63 21.20
C MET A 163 -10.63 -8.88 21.78
N THR A 164 -11.39 -9.69 22.50
CA THR A 164 -10.91 -10.96 23.05
C THR A 164 -11.79 -12.10 22.57
N ARG A 165 -11.17 -13.16 22.04
CA ARG A 165 -11.85 -14.40 21.64
C ARG A 165 -11.10 -15.61 22.22
N GLY A 166 -11.69 -16.26 23.21
CA GLY A 166 -10.97 -17.25 24.03
C GLY A 166 -9.81 -16.59 24.77
N ASP A 167 -8.62 -17.16 24.65
CA ASP A 167 -7.39 -16.67 25.30
C ASP A 167 -6.61 -15.69 24.40
N VAL A 168 -7.16 -15.32 23.25
CA VAL A 168 -6.49 -14.45 22.27
C VAL A 168 -7.10 -13.06 22.27
N SER A 169 -6.28 -12.04 22.55
CA SER A 169 -6.63 -10.63 22.39
C SER A 169 -6.02 -10.05 21.12
N PHE A 170 -6.78 -9.22 20.42
CA PHE A 170 -6.36 -8.53 19.21
C PHE A 170 -7.05 -7.17 19.10
N ARG A 171 -6.52 -6.28 18.28
CA ARG A 171 -7.17 -5.00 17.99
C ARG A 171 -7.87 -5.05 16.66
N LEU A 172 -9.10 -4.54 16.64
CA LEU A 172 -9.95 -4.48 15.46
C LEU A 172 -10.43 -3.05 15.24
N THR A 173 -10.33 -2.57 14.01
CA THR A 173 -11.04 -1.36 13.56
C THR A 173 -12.12 -1.75 12.55
N ARG A 174 -13.11 -0.87 12.38
CA ARG A 174 -14.12 -0.97 11.31
C ARG A 174 -14.04 0.29 10.48
N GLU A 175 -13.65 0.12 9.24
CA GLU A 175 -13.52 1.19 8.28
C GLU A 175 -14.80 1.30 7.46
N THR A 176 -15.28 2.50 7.17
CA THR A 176 -16.37 2.65 6.19
C THR A 176 -15.87 2.22 4.82
N LEU A 177 -16.77 1.71 3.98
CA LEU A 177 -16.36 1.27 2.65
C LEU A 177 -15.77 2.43 1.83
N ARG A 178 -16.17 3.67 2.11
CA ARG A 178 -15.58 4.88 1.52
C ARG A 178 -14.10 5.01 1.81
N THR A 179 -13.65 4.74 3.02
CA THR A 179 -12.24 4.88 3.43
C THR A 179 -11.33 3.78 2.88
N VAL A 180 -11.90 2.73 2.30
CA VAL A 180 -11.19 1.65 1.59
C VAL A 180 -11.47 1.66 0.08
N THR A 181 -11.90 2.80 -0.48
CA THR A 181 -12.03 3.01 -1.94
C THR A 181 -10.74 2.67 -2.66
N VAL A 182 -9.61 3.07 -2.10
CA VAL A 182 -8.25 2.68 -2.50
C VAL A 182 -7.54 2.11 -1.28
N THR A 183 -7.08 0.88 -1.37
CA THR A 183 -6.33 0.20 -0.31
C THR A 183 -4.86 0.04 -0.65
N ASP A 184 -4.52 0.01 -1.94
CA ASP A 184 -3.15 -0.09 -2.42
C ASP A 184 -3.06 0.34 -3.89
N MET A 185 -1.88 0.79 -4.33
CA MET A 185 -1.62 1.26 -5.69
C MET A 185 -0.21 0.92 -6.14
N GLU A 186 -0.08 0.55 -7.44
CA GLU A 186 1.20 0.37 -8.10
C GLU A 186 1.17 0.95 -9.52
N TYR A 187 2.26 1.59 -9.95
CA TYR A 187 2.39 2.08 -11.32
C TYR A 187 3.17 1.10 -12.17
N VAL A 188 2.55 0.63 -13.25
CA VAL A 188 3.12 -0.39 -14.14
C VAL A 188 2.77 -0.06 -15.60
N ASP A 189 3.78 -0.01 -16.46
CA ASP A 189 3.63 0.04 -17.93
C ASP A 189 2.64 1.10 -18.43
N GLY A 190 2.70 2.31 -17.88
CA GLY A 190 1.84 3.42 -18.29
C GLY A 190 0.44 3.40 -17.64
N GLN A 191 0.20 2.53 -16.69
CA GLN A 191 -1.06 2.42 -15.98
C GLN A 191 -0.84 2.46 -14.46
N LEU A 192 -1.76 3.08 -13.76
CA LEU A 192 -1.90 2.96 -12.32
C LEU A 192 -2.86 1.81 -12.03
N LEU A 193 -2.34 0.79 -11.35
CA LEU A 193 -3.08 -0.34 -10.83
C LEU A 193 -3.61 0.04 -9.45
N VAL A 194 -4.91 -0.10 -9.20
CA VAL A 194 -5.57 0.39 -7.98
C VAL A 194 -6.47 -0.69 -7.41
N ALA A 195 -6.15 -1.15 -6.22
CA ALA A 195 -6.98 -2.07 -5.45
C ALA A 195 -7.89 -1.31 -4.48
N GLY A 196 -9.05 -1.86 -4.16
CA GLY A 196 -9.94 -1.29 -3.17
C GLY A 196 -11.39 -1.75 -3.26
N ALA A 197 -12.29 -0.89 -2.81
CA ALA A 197 -13.72 -1.15 -2.83
C ALA A 197 -14.47 -0.23 -3.79
N SER A 198 -15.60 -0.72 -4.31
CA SER A 198 -16.57 0.05 -5.10
C SER A 198 -17.93 0.13 -4.42
N ASN A 199 -18.83 0.92 -5.00
CA ASN A 199 -20.23 1.04 -4.55
C ASN A 199 -21.10 -0.18 -4.94
N GLU A 200 -20.57 -1.11 -5.72
CA GLU A 200 -21.28 -2.31 -6.17
C GLU A 200 -21.56 -3.28 -5.02
N GLU A 201 -22.48 -4.23 -5.25
CA GLU A 201 -22.73 -5.34 -4.32
C GLU A 201 -21.47 -6.20 -4.15
N PHE A 202 -20.79 -6.50 -5.26
CA PHE A 202 -19.48 -7.16 -5.27
C PHE A 202 -18.38 -6.11 -5.19
N SER A 203 -18.18 -5.58 -3.99
CA SER A 203 -17.38 -4.40 -3.76
C SER A 203 -15.86 -4.60 -3.85
N SER A 204 -15.37 -5.85 -3.85
CA SER A 204 -13.94 -6.12 -4.09
C SER A 204 -13.56 -5.73 -5.52
N THR A 205 -12.73 -4.71 -5.68
CA THR A 205 -12.55 -4.04 -6.98
C THR A 205 -11.08 -3.81 -7.29
N PHE A 206 -10.75 -3.96 -8.56
CA PHE A 206 -9.44 -3.62 -9.11
C PHE A 206 -9.62 -2.72 -10.34
N ARG A 207 -8.86 -1.63 -10.37
CA ARG A 207 -8.95 -0.62 -11.42
C ARG A 207 -7.61 -0.49 -12.13
N ARG A 208 -7.64 -0.30 -13.44
CA ARG A 208 -6.49 0.07 -14.27
C ARG A 208 -6.76 1.45 -14.84
N ILE A 209 -5.96 2.41 -14.46
CA ILE A 209 -6.14 3.83 -14.81
C ILE A 209 -4.95 4.26 -15.67
N PRO A 210 -5.14 4.55 -16.96
CA PRO A 210 -4.06 5.05 -17.81
C PRO A 210 -3.49 6.37 -17.28
N PHE A 211 -2.18 6.52 -17.35
CA PHE A 211 -1.52 7.79 -17.06
C PHE A 211 -0.64 8.23 -18.22
N PRO A 212 -0.75 9.47 -18.70
CA PRO A 212 -1.57 10.59 -18.16
C PRO A 212 -3.06 10.28 -18.08
N PHE A 213 -3.73 10.85 -17.06
CA PHE A 213 -5.16 10.65 -16.86
C PHE A 213 -5.98 11.12 -18.06
N ASN A 214 -6.83 10.26 -18.61
CA ASN A 214 -7.64 10.53 -19.80
C ASN A 214 -9.13 10.12 -19.64
N GLY A 215 -9.54 9.80 -18.40
CA GLY A 215 -10.91 9.38 -18.06
C GLY A 215 -11.29 7.96 -18.48
N ASN A 216 -10.35 7.15 -18.97
CA ASN A 216 -10.61 5.77 -19.42
C ASN A 216 -10.20 4.71 -18.37
N ALA A 217 -10.63 4.86 -17.13
CA ALA A 217 -10.42 3.84 -16.10
C ALA A 217 -11.17 2.54 -16.47
N GLN A 218 -10.50 1.41 -16.30
CA GLN A 218 -11.09 0.08 -16.46
C GLN A 218 -11.26 -0.54 -15.09
N THR A 219 -12.46 -1.03 -14.79
CA THR A 219 -12.83 -1.58 -13.49
C THR A 219 -13.25 -3.03 -13.60
N ASN A 220 -12.82 -3.85 -12.66
CA ASN A 220 -13.19 -5.25 -12.53
C ASN A 220 -13.61 -5.56 -11.09
N SER A 221 -14.67 -6.36 -10.93
CA SER A 221 -15.00 -6.99 -9.65
C SER A 221 -14.16 -8.25 -9.47
N LEU A 222 -13.67 -8.50 -8.26
CA LEU A 222 -12.82 -9.63 -7.97
C LEU A 222 -13.52 -10.65 -7.07
N GLU A 223 -13.33 -11.93 -7.37
CA GLU A 223 -13.82 -13.06 -6.56
C GLU A 223 -12.66 -13.96 -6.18
N ILE A 224 -12.59 -14.34 -4.92
CA ILE A 224 -11.56 -15.23 -4.39
C ILE A 224 -12.16 -16.43 -3.69
N PHE A 225 -11.48 -17.58 -3.72
CA PHE A 225 -11.79 -18.68 -2.81
C PHE A 225 -11.04 -18.43 -1.50
N HIS A 226 -11.79 -18.12 -0.44
CA HIS A 226 -11.25 -17.91 0.88
C HIS A 226 -11.18 -19.26 1.60
N VAL A 227 -9.99 -19.79 1.73
CA VAL A 227 -9.73 -21.17 2.17
C VAL A 227 -10.23 -21.41 3.58
N SER A 228 -9.94 -20.51 4.52
CA SER A 228 -10.38 -20.63 5.92
C SER A 228 -11.89 -20.59 6.10
N HIS A 229 -12.60 -19.92 5.21
CA HIS A 229 -14.06 -19.85 5.23
C HIS A 229 -14.71 -20.95 4.35
N GLY A 230 -13.95 -21.60 3.48
CA GLY A 230 -14.42 -22.63 2.57
C GLY A 230 -15.44 -22.17 1.53
N LYS A 231 -15.37 -20.89 1.14
CA LYS A 231 -16.34 -20.27 0.22
C LYS A 231 -15.68 -19.22 -0.69
N TYR A 232 -16.38 -18.86 -1.75
CA TYR A 232 -16.04 -17.71 -2.58
C TYR A 232 -16.51 -16.42 -1.92
N GLU A 233 -15.70 -15.37 -2.03
CA GLU A 233 -15.96 -14.03 -1.49
C GLU A 233 -15.71 -12.96 -2.53
N THR A 234 -16.57 -11.93 -2.53
CA THR A 234 -16.62 -10.86 -3.54
C THR A 234 -16.68 -9.46 -2.91
N ALA A 235 -16.80 -9.37 -1.59
CA ALA A 235 -17.03 -8.11 -0.88
C ALA A 235 -15.76 -7.55 -0.22
N SER A 236 -14.86 -8.42 0.26
CA SER A 236 -13.63 -7.96 0.94
C SER A 236 -12.63 -7.41 -0.08
N PRO A 237 -12.14 -6.18 0.07
CA PRO A 237 -11.16 -5.62 -0.84
C PRO A 237 -9.78 -6.27 -0.65
N ILE A 238 -8.96 -6.23 -1.70
CA ILE A 238 -7.51 -6.45 -1.58
C ILE A 238 -6.98 -5.48 -0.52
N ARG A 239 -6.11 -5.96 0.37
CA ARG A 239 -5.45 -5.10 1.36
C ARG A 239 -4.13 -4.55 0.85
N THR A 240 -3.38 -5.39 0.16
CA THR A 240 -2.11 -5.05 -0.45
C THR A 240 -1.81 -5.99 -1.60
N PHE A 241 -1.05 -5.56 -2.58
CA PHE A 241 -0.66 -6.39 -3.72
C PHE A 241 0.70 -5.97 -4.27
N VAL A 242 1.29 -6.84 -5.08
CA VAL A 242 2.48 -6.55 -5.87
C VAL A 242 2.29 -7.01 -7.31
N PRO A 243 2.83 -6.28 -8.30
CA PRO A 243 3.00 -6.79 -9.67
C PRO A 243 3.86 -8.05 -9.67
N TYR A 244 3.58 -8.98 -10.56
CA TYR A 244 4.21 -10.30 -10.58
C TYR A 244 4.32 -10.87 -11.99
N GLY A 245 5.37 -11.69 -12.22
CA GLY A 245 5.56 -12.40 -13.48
C GLY A 245 5.73 -11.45 -14.67
N ASP A 246 6.74 -10.59 -14.65
CA ASP A 246 6.98 -9.57 -15.68
C ASP A 246 5.74 -8.69 -15.94
N ASN A 247 5.07 -8.29 -14.86
CA ASN A 247 3.85 -7.47 -14.91
C ASN A 247 2.65 -8.09 -15.63
N THR A 248 2.64 -9.42 -15.81
CA THR A 248 1.49 -10.12 -16.43
C THR A 248 0.40 -10.51 -15.43
N SER A 249 0.71 -10.43 -14.14
CA SER A 249 -0.18 -10.80 -13.04
C SER A 249 0.03 -9.89 -11.85
N ILE A 250 -0.84 -10.00 -10.85
CA ILE A 250 -0.63 -9.49 -9.51
C ILE A 250 -0.73 -10.63 -8.50
N LEU A 251 0.02 -10.50 -7.40
CA LEU A 251 -0.21 -11.25 -6.16
C LEU A 251 -0.86 -10.31 -5.16
N ALA A 252 -2.04 -10.67 -4.70
CA ALA A 252 -2.86 -9.85 -3.82
C ALA A 252 -3.13 -10.60 -2.50
N SER A 253 -3.21 -9.86 -1.39
CA SER A 253 -3.57 -10.42 -0.10
C SER A 253 -4.78 -9.70 0.51
N TYR A 254 -5.58 -10.44 1.27
CA TYR A 254 -6.87 -10.03 1.82
C TYR A 254 -6.89 -10.22 3.34
N THR A 255 -7.89 -9.69 4.02
CA THR A 255 -8.14 -10.00 5.44
C THR A 255 -8.24 -11.50 5.64
N CYS A 256 -7.69 -12.04 6.73
CA CYS A 256 -7.43 -13.46 6.99
C CYS A 256 -6.36 -14.07 6.07
N THR A 257 -5.64 -13.23 5.33
CA THR A 257 -4.39 -13.55 4.61
C THR A 257 -4.39 -14.65 3.55
N PRO A 258 -5.44 -14.84 2.74
CA PRO A 258 -5.25 -15.56 1.48
C PRO A 258 -4.31 -14.74 0.57
N VAL A 259 -3.36 -15.42 -0.07
CA VAL A 259 -2.57 -14.88 -1.18
C VAL A 259 -3.17 -15.40 -2.47
N VAL A 260 -3.54 -14.47 -3.34
CA VAL A 260 -4.31 -14.76 -4.55
C VAL A 260 -3.60 -14.18 -5.77
N ARG A 261 -3.45 -14.99 -6.80
CA ARG A 261 -2.92 -14.55 -8.10
C ARG A 261 -4.05 -14.19 -9.05
N PHE A 262 -3.97 -13.02 -9.66
CA PHE A 262 -4.81 -12.60 -10.79
C PHE A 262 -3.95 -12.36 -12.01
N SER A 263 -4.37 -12.87 -13.18
CA SER A 263 -3.76 -12.52 -14.46
C SER A 263 -4.31 -11.17 -14.92
N LEU A 264 -3.44 -10.23 -15.26
CA LEU A 264 -3.84 -8.93 -15.80
C LEU A 264 -4.49 -9.05 -17.19
N GLY A 265 -4.16 -10.13 -17.93
CA GLY A 265 -4.78 -10.44 -19.21
C GLY A 265 -6.24 -10.88 -19.11
N ASP A 266 -6.68 -11.40 -17.97
CA ASP A 266 -8.06 -11.84 -17.72
C ASP A 266 -8.96 -10.68 -17.27
N LEU A 267 -8.40 -9.50 -16.99
CA LEU A 267 -9.12 -8.32 -16.53
C LEU A 267 -9.73 -7.55 -17.73
N GLU A 268 -10.76 -8.10 -18.33
CA GLU A 268 -11.54 -7.38 -19.33
C GLU A 268 -12.48 -6.36 -18.64
N PRO A 269 -12.62 -5.12 -19.17
CA PRO A 269 -13.43 -4.08 -18.54
C PRO A 269 -14.84 -4.53 -18.19
N GLY A 270 -15.28 -4.25 -16.95
CA GLY A 270 -16.63 -4.55 -16.48
C GLY A 270 -16.89 -6.03 -16.17
N THR A 271 -15.87 -6.90 -16.19
CA THR A 271 -16.03 -8.31 -15.88
C THR A 271 -15.76 -8.63 -14.42
N GLN A 272 -16.36 -9.71 -13.93
CA GLN A 272 -16.00 -10.35 -12.65
C GLN A 272 -14.90 -11.37 -12.91
N VAL A 273 -13.80 -11.26 -12.18
CA VAL A 273 -12.63 -12.12 -12.35
C VAL A 273 -12.38 -12.95 -11.11
N LYS A 274 -12.22 -14.28 -11.30
CA LYS A 274 -11.87 -15.20 -10.22
C LYS A 274 -10.36 -15.33 -10.08
N GLY A 275 -9.88 -15.01 -8.89
CA GLY A 275 -8.49 -15.21 -8.54
C GLY A 275 -8.15 -16.66 -8.21
N LYS A 276 -6.89 -17.00 -8.40
CA LYS A 276 -6.32 -18.29 -8.02
C LYS A 276 -5.67 -18.14 -6.64
N THR A 277 -6.33 -18.63 -5.59
CA THR A 277 -5.75 -18.67 -4.23
C THR A 277 -4.60 -19.67 -4.21
N VAL A 278 -3.41 -19.20 -3.82
CA VAL A 278 -2.14 -19.96 -3.83
C VAL A 278 -1.54 -20.18 -2.45
N ALA A 279 -1.94 -19.39 -1.47
CA ALA A 279 -1.59 -19.59 -0.07
C ALA A 279 -2.69 -19.07 0.86
N GLU A 280 -2.75 -19.64 2.06
CA GLU A 280 -3.54 -19.16 3.18
C GLU A 280 -2.59 -19.08 4.38
N LEU A 281 -2.30 -17.86 4.85
CA LEU A 281 -1.24 -17.61 5.83
C LEU A 281 -1.70 -17.73 7.28
N GLY A 282 -3.00 -17.86 7.50
CA GLY A 282 -3.61 -18.03 8.82
C GLY A 282 -4.74 -17.04 9.08
N TRP A 283 -5.82 -17.54 9.67
CA TRP A 283 -7.02 -16.77 9.96
C TRP A 283 -6.84 -15.73 11.08
N GLY A 284 -7.79 -14.81 11.19
CA GLY A 284 -7.81 -13.81 12.24
C GLY A 284 -6.62 -12.85 12.16
N ASN A 285 -6.24 -12.45 10.95
CA ASN A 285 -5.12 -11.58 10.65
C ASN A 285 -5.48 -10.61 9.51
N THR A 286 -4.72 -9.53 9.38
CA THR A 286 -4.78 -8.63 8.23
C THR A 286 -3.36 -8.44 7.70
N PRO A 287 -3.11 -8.61 6.40
CA PRO A 287 -1.83 -8.24 5.78
C PRO A 287 -1.73 -6.71 5.79
N LEU A 288 -0.55 -6.19 6.13
CA LEU A 288 -0.28 -4.76 6.27
C LEU A 288 0.50 -4.20 5.09
N GLY A 289 1.32 -5.03 4.45
CA GLY A 289 2.09 -4.65 3.28
C GLY A 289 2.67 -5.87 2.59
N MET A 290 2.96 -5.72 1.30
CA MET A 290 3.66 -6.72 0.49
C MET A 290 4.77 -6.02 -0.28
N VAL A 291 5.88 -6.72 -0.46
CA VAL A 291 6.97 -6.29 -1.35
C VAL A 291 7.65 -7.51 -1.95
N SER A 292 8.04 -7.43 -3.22
CA SER A 292 8.89 -8.44 -3.83
C SER A 292 10.32 -7.94 -3.99
N TYR A 293 11.29 -8.85 -3.90
CA TYR A 293 12.69 -8.58 -4.16
C TYR A 293 13.36 -9.77 -4.84
N VAL A 294 14.46 -9.51 -5.52
CA VAL A 294 15.25 -10.55 -6.20
C VAL A 294 16.56 -10.73 -5.45
N ARG A 295 16.92 -11.99 -5.18
CA ARG A 295 18.22 -12.41 -4.66
C ARG A 295 18.73 -13.62 -5.41
N ASP A 296 19.97 -13.59 -5.86
CA ASP A 296 20.60 -14.68 -6.64
C ASP A 296 19.77 -15.14 -7.86
N GLY A 297 19.04 -14.21 -8.49
CA GLY A 297 18.16 -14.50 -9.63
C GLY A 297 16.83 -15.16 -9.25
N GLU A 298 16.54 -15.35 -7.97
CA GLU A 298 15.28 -15.86 -7.44
C GLU A 298 14.45 -14.72 -6.86
N GLU A 299 13.17 -14.66 -7.20
CA GLU A 299 12.22 -13.69 -6.64
C GLU A 299 11.56 -14.22 -5.38
N TYR A 300 11.43 -13.36 -4.39
CA TYR A 300 10.80 -13.62 -3.10
C TYR A 300 9.73 -12.56 -2.81
N LEU A 301 8.64 -13.02 -2.22
CA LEU A 301 7.57 -12.18 -1.69
C LEU A 301 7.71 -12.08 -0.18
N LEU A 302 7.65 -10.87 0.37
CA LEU A 302 7.46 -10.61 1.79
C LEU A 302 6.03 -10.15 2.03
N VAL A 303 5.42 -10.65 3.11
CA VAL A 303 4.10 -10.24 3.58
C VAL A 303 4.17 -9.90 5.06
N SER A 304 3.96 -8.64 5.41
CA SER A 304 3.81 -8.19 6.79
C SER A 304 2.38 -8.37 7.28
N ASN A 305 2.21 -8.57 8.56
CA ASN A 305 0.96 -9.05 9.14
C ASN A 305 0.66 -8.36 10.46
N ALA A 306 -0.62 -8.09 10.74
CA ALA A 306 -1.04 -7.47 12.00
C ALA A 306 -0.78 -8.37 13.22
N ARG A 307 -0.82 -9.70 13.05
CA ARG A 307 -0.71 -10.66 14.16
C ARG A 307 0.27 -11.80 13.94
N HIS A 308 0.61 -12.10 12.70
CA HIS A 308 1.59 -13.13 12.38
C HIS A 308 2.98 -12.50 12.14
N PRO A 309 4.06 -13.27 12.27
CA PRO A 309 5.38 -12.82 11.88
C PRO A 309 5.45 -12.36 10.42
N LEU A 310 6.48 -11.61 10.07
CA LEU A 310 6.83 -11.33 8.68
C LEU A 310 7.06 -12.66 7.95
N MET A 311 6.37 -12.87 6.83
CA MET A 311 6.46 -14.10 6.07
C MET A 311 7.17 -13.87 4.75
N LYS A 312 8.06 -14.83 4.41
CA LYS A 312 8.75 -14.91 3.12
C LYS A 312 8.28 -16.12 2.34
N ILE A 313 7.95 -15.93 1.05
CA ILE A 313 7.53 -16.97 0.12
C ILE A 313 8.41 -16.89 -1.12
N ALA A 314 9.00 -18.01 -1.55
CA ALA A 314 9.70 -18.05 -2.83
C ALA A 314 8.68 -18.04 -3.98
N CYS A 315 8.81 -17.10 -4.92
CA CYS A 315 7.85 -16.94 -6.01
C CYS A 315 7.74 -18.18 -6.90
N LYS A 316 8.82 -18.93 -7.07
CA LYS A 316 8.80 -20.24 -7.75
C LYS A 316 7.87 -21.29 -7.10
N ASP A 317 7.65 -21.19 -5.78
CA ASP A 317 6.74 -22.08 -5.09
C ASP A 317 5.28 -21.65 -5.30
N ILE A 318 5.03 -20.35 -5.43
CA ILE A 318 3.75 -19.79 -5.87
C ILE A 318 3.39 -20.29 -7.27
N ASP A 319 4.34 -20.30 -8.20
CA ASP A 319 4.12 -20.77 -9.57
C ASP A 319 3.73 -22.24 -9.63
N ARG A 320 4.35 -23.06 -8.79
CA ARG A 320 4.07 -24.50 -8.73
C ARG A 320 2.76 -24.82 -8.00
N GLN A 321 2.27 -23.89 -7.19
CA GLN A 321 1.08 -24.12 -6.40
C GLN A 321 -0.17 -24.12 -7.26
N GLY A 322 -0.91 -25.23 -7.26
CA GLY A 322 -2.24 -25.30 -7.83
C GLY A 322 -3.25 -24.45 -7.04
N PRO A 323 -4.44 -24.14 -7.61
CA PRO A 323 -5.46 -23.38 -6.90
C PRO A 323 -5.94 -24.17 -5.67
N LEU A 324 -6.03 -23.47 -4.53
CA LEU A 324 -6.61 -24.00 -3.32
C LEU A 324 -8.14 -23.95 -3.43
N THR A 325 -8.81 -25.09 -3.17
CA THR A 325 -10.26 -25.24 -3.33
C THR A 325 -10.90 -25.99 -2.17
N GLN A 326 -10.14 -26.29 -1.12
CA GLN A 326 -10.62 -27.00 0.06
C GLN A 326 -10.40 -26.17 1.32
N PRO A 327 -11.33 -26.17 2.29
CA PRO A 327 -11.18 -25.47 3.55
C PRO A 327 -10.11 -26.14 4.40
N THR A 328 -8.94 -25.51 4.51
CA THR A 328 -7.81 -25.98 5.32
C THR A 328 -6.91 -24.82 5.68
N GLU A 329 -6.18 -24.88 6.79
CA GLU A 329 -5.28 -23.83 7.26
C GLU A 329 -4.16 -24.36 8.14
N PRO A 330 -3.00 -23.70 8.12
CA PRO A 330 -2.44 -22.89 7.05
C PRO A 330 -1.97 -23.78 5.91
N VAL A 331 -2.10 -23.33 4.65
CA VAL A 331 -1.91 -24.19 3.48
C VAL A 331 -1.37 -23.42 2.27
N GLY A 332 -0.96 -24.12 1.24
CA GLY A 332 -0.51 -23.58 -0.04
C GLY A 332 0.99 -23.47 -0.14
N ALA A 333 1.47 -22.47 -0.89
CA ALA A 333 2.88 -22.28 -1.14
C ALA A 333 3.71 -22.28 0.17
N PRO A 334 4.85 -23.02 0.22
CA PRO A 334 5.73 -23.04 1.38
C PRO A 334 6.21 -21.62 1.73
N ARG A 335 6.31 -21.36 3.02
CA ARG A 335 6.72 -20.06 3.55
C ARG A 335 7.65 -20.19 4.73
N GLN A 336 8.44 -19.16 4.95
CA GLN A 336 9.32 -19.01 6.09
C GLN A 336 8.86 -17.82 6.93
N GLU A 337 8.80 -17.98 8.24
CA GLU A 337 8.65 -16.87 9.17
C GLU A 337 10.02 -16.23 9.43
N LEU A 338 10.07 -14.90 9.32
CA LEU A 338 11.27 -14.13 9.58
C LEU A 338 11.21 -13.47 10.96
N PRO A 339 12.35 -13.34 11.69
CA PRO A 339 12.39 -12.86 13.08
C PRO A 339 12.27 -11.33 13.19
N HIS A 340 11.56 -10.68 12.26
CA HIS A 340 11.35 -9.23 12.27
C HIS A 340 9.97 -8.94 12.82
N GLN A 341 9.92 -8.41 14.03
CA GLN A 341 8.68 -8.08 14.72
C GLN A 341 8.25 -6.65 14.41
N GLY A 342 6.95 -6.39 14.55
CA GLY A 342 6.37 -5.05 14.41
C GLY A 342 6.42 -4.48 13.00
N VAL A 343 6.69 -5.29 11.97
CA VAL A 343 6.72 -4.82 10.59
C VAL A 343 5.31 -4.49 10.12
N GLY A 344 5.07 -3.22 9.83
CA GLY A 344 3.85 -2.72 9.21
C GLY A 344 4.03 -2.54 7.71
N LEU A 345 4.39 -1.33 7.30
CA LEU A 345 4.59 -0.98 5.89
C LEU A 345 5.97 -1.42 5.41
N MET A 346 6.05 -1.73 4.13
CA MET A 346 7.30 -2.08 3.48
C MET A 346 7.40 -1.41 2.10
N ALA A 347 8.62 -1.10 1.68
CA ALA A 347 8.90 -0.60 0.35
C ALA A 347 10.25 -1.13 -0.15
N LYS A 348 10.40 -1.26 -1.46
CA LYS A 348 11.70 -1.52 -2.07
C LYS A 348 12.53 -0.24 -2.02
N LEU A 349 13.65 -0.26 -1.31
CA LEU A 349 14.53 0.90 -1.23
C LEU A 349 15.39 1.01 -2.49
N ASN A 350 16.01 -0.10 -2.87
CA ASN A 350 16.88 -0.23 -4.06
C ASN A 350 17.04 -1.70 -4.44
N GLY A 351 18.03 -2.01 -5.30
CA GLY A 351 18.27 -3.38 -5.76
C GLY A 351 18.73 -4.36 -4.67
N SER A 352 19.24 -3.87 -3.53
CA SER A 352 19.83 -4.67 -2.45
C SER A 352 19.13 -4.52 -1.09
N HIS A 353 18.18 -3.59 -0.94
CA HIS A 353 17.55 -3.34 0.35
C HIS A 353 16.03 -3.22 0.26
N VAL A 354 15.37 -3.80 1.26
CA VAL A 354 13.95 -3.56 1.58
C VAL A 354 13.88 -2.63 2.79
N LEU A 355 13.02 -1.64 2.71
CA LEU A 355 12.71 -0.71 3.79
C LEU A 355 11.49 -1.19 4.55
N MET A 356 11.56 -1.17 5.87
CA MET A 356 10.48 -1.58 6.77
C MET A 356 10.16 -0.46 7.76
N LEU A 357 8.89 -0.10 7.85
CA LEU A 357 8.36 0.70 8.97
C LEU A 357 7.95 -0.29 10.06
N GLN A 358 8.54 -0.16 11.24
CA GLN A 358 8.36 -1.08 12.35
C GLN A 358 7.91 -0.35 13.61
N GLU A 359 7.00 -0.95 14.36
CA GLU A 359 6.61 -0.52 15.70
C GLU A 359 7.18 -1.50 16.73
N ASP A 360 7.92 -1.01 17.71
CA ASP A 360 8.46 -1.83 18.82
C ASP A 360 7.41 -2.05 19.93
N ASP A 361 7.75 -2.88 20.91
CA ASP A 361 6.86 -3.19 22.05
C ASP A 361 6.52 -1.97 22.92
N ALA A 362 7.31 -0.90 22.84
CA ALA A 362 7.06 0.37 23.52
C ALA A 362 6.21 1.33 22.68
N GLY A 363 5.84 0.95 21.46
CA GLY A 363 5.06 1.74 20.52
C GLY A 363 5.87 2.83 19.80
N ASN A 364 7.20 2.72 19.77
CA ASN A 364 8.03 3.62 18.96
C ASN A 364 8.06 3.13 17.51
N ILE A 365 8.03 4.07 16.58
CA ILE A 365 8.07 3.79 15.14
C ILE A 365 9.49 3.99 14.63
N HIS A 366 9.95 3.04 13.81
CA HIS A 366 11.29 3.05 13.21
C HIS A 366 11.19 2.83 11.71
N ILE A 367 12.09 3.45 10.95
CA ILE A 367 12.37 3.08 9.55
C ILE A 367 13.70 2.37 9.54
N ARG A 368 13.75 1.14 9.01
CA ARG A 368 14.96 0.31 8.94
C ARG A 368 15.12 -0.34 7.59
N SER A 369 16.32 -0.25 7.04
CA SER A 369 16.72 -0.97 5.82
C SER A 369 17.24 -2.34 6.17
N TYR A 370 16.84 -3.33 5.40
CA TYR A 370 17.31 -4.70 5.50
C TYR A 370 17.92 -5.13 4.17
N ASP A 371 19.16 -5.63 4.24
CA ASP A 371 19.84 -6.20 3.09
C ASP A 371 19.10 -7.47 2.64
N THR A 372 18.79 -7.56 1.36
CA THR A 372 18.10 -8.71 0.76
C THR A 372 18.87 -10.03 0.90
N GLU A 373 20.19 -9.98 1.10
CA GLU A 373 21.02 -11.15 1.41
C GLU A 373 20.69 -11.76 2.78
N THR A 374 20.16 -10.97 3.70
CA THR A 374 19.84 -11.39 5.06
C THR A 374 18.36 -11.76 5.29
N LEU A 375 17.51 -11.48 4.31
CA LEU A 375 16.07 -11.74 4.33
C LEU A 375 15.67 -13.14 3.85
#